data_2e8679bfff486e6115be3bff936f9190
#
_entry.id   2e8679bfff486e6115be3bff936f9190
#
_cell.length_a   1.000
_cell.length_b   1.000
_cell.length_c   1.000
_cell.angle_alpha   90.00
_cell.angle_beta   90.00
_cell.angle_gamma   90.00
#
_symmetry.space_group_name_H-M   'P 1'
#
loop_
_entity.id
_entity.type
_entity.pdbx_description
1 polymer ?
#
loop_
_entity_poly.entity_id
_entity_poly.type
_entity_poly.pdbx_seq_one_letter_code
_entity_poly.pdbx_strand_id
1 'polypeptide(L)'
;MKPLIVVKFGGSLTKNTKAQKEFLKELSKISQKQKIILVHGGGPEVSFLLEKFSIRSKFVNGLRFTDEKVLSVAEMALSGKINKNLVAGLLKNNVKAVGISAKDAKSVICKQVKNLGFVGDPIKVNKKLIEVLLKENFLPVIASIACDNKSNSLNVNADTLASVLAIAFKAQKLIFLTDVCGVLDRNKKTIKEIKVKNVNYLIKDRTITGGMIPKIQACANSIKKGVKEVWIIDGLKGVIEMKGTVVKK
;
A
#
# COMPACT_ATOMS: atom_id res chain seq x y z
N MET A 1 12.22 -21.36 4.37
CA MET A 1 10.93 -20.62 4.45
C MET A 1 10.67 -19.89 3.12
N LYS A 2 9.40 -19.84 2.65
CA LYS A 2 9.08 -19.04 1.46
C LYS A 2 9.44 -17.57 1.70
N PRO A 3 10.01 -16.85 0.71
CA PRO A 3 10.30 -15.42 0.83
C PRO A 3 9.01 -14.62 1.02
N LEU A 4 9.09 -13.55 1.80
CA LEU A 4 7.96 -12.66 2.07
C LEU A 4 8.04 -11.44 1.16
N ILE A 5 6.92 -11.12 0.53
CA ILE A 5 6.72 -9.87 -0.21
C ILE A 5 5.55 -9.08 0.36
N VAL A 6 5.66 -7.76 0.30
CA VAL A 6 4.54 -6.85 0.59
C VAL A 6 4.13 -6.20 -0.73
N VAL A 7 2.84 -6.28 -1.04
CA VAL A 7 2.27 -5.68 -2.25
C VAL A 7 1.28 -4.60 -1.84
N LYS A 8 1.47 -3.39 -2.32
CA LYS A 8 0.51 -2.29 -2.15
C LYS A 8 -0.36 -2.17 -3.40
N PHE A 9 -1.65 -2.41 -3.24
CA PHE A 9 -2.67 -2.22 -4.26
C PHE A 9 -3.44 -0.92 -4.04
N GLY A 10 -3.61 -0.11 -5.09
CA GLY A 10 -4.30 1.17 -4.92
C GLY A 10 -4.40 1.98 -6.20
N GLY A 11 -4.80 3.25 -6.04
CA GLY A 11 -4.96 4.18 -7.15
C GLY A 11 -6.14 3.84 -8.06
N SER A 12 -5.99 4.12 -9.34
CA SER A 12 -7.01 3.87 -10.39
C SER A 12 -7.35 2.38 -10.57
N LEU A 13 -6.46 1.47 -10.15
CA LEU A 13 -6.67 0.03 -10.22
C LEU A 13 -7.90 -0.44 -9.43
N THR A 14 -8.27 0.27 -8.36
CA THR A 14 -9.46 -0.07 -7.56
C THR A 14 -10.77 0.11 -8.33
N LYS A 15 -10.77 0.94 -9.39
CA LYS A 15 -11.93 1.18 -10.27
C LYS A 15 -11.94 0.29 -11.51
N ASN A 16 -10.80 -0.30 -11.90
CA ASN A 16 -10.69 -1.14 -13.08
C ASN A 16 -10.91 -2.61 -12.72
N THR A 17 -12.14 -3.08 -12.87
CA THR A 17 -12.52 -4.47 -12.52
C THR A 17 -11.76 -5.53 -13.31
N LYS A 18 -11.40 -5.27 -14.59
CA LYS A 18 -10.63 -6.21 -15.42
C LYS A 18 -9.19 -6.31 -14.90
N ALA A 19 -8.51 -5.17 -14.71
CA ALA A 19 -7.17 -5.14 -14.17
C ALA A 19 -7.10 -5.76 -12.75
N GLN A 20 -8.11 -5.51 -11.91
CA GLN A 20 -8.21 -6.13 -10.59
C GLN A 20 -8.32 -7.66 -10.67
N LYS A 21 -9.16 -8.19 -11.56
CA LYS A 21 -9.30 -9.65 -11.75
C LYS A 21 -7.97 -10.28 -12.20
N GLU A 22 -7.29 -9.70 -13.17
CA GLU A 22 -5.98 -10.19 -13.65
C GLU A 22 -4.93 -10.12 -12.53
N PHE A 23 -4.86 -9.01 -11.82
CA PHE A 23 -3.97 -8.85 -10.66
C PHE A 23 -4.19 -9.97 -9.60
N LEU A 24 -5.44 -10.24 -9.22
CA LEU A 24 -5.74 -11.27 -8.22
C LEU A 24 -5.38 -12.67 -8.71
N LYS A 25 -5.56 -12.96 -10.01
CA LYS A 25 -5.12 -14.20 -10.65
C LYS A 25 -3.59 -14.34 -10.65
N GLU A 26 -2.86 -13.27 -10.93
CA GLU A 26 -1.39 -13.26 -10.84
C GLU A 26 -0.90 -13.44 -9.40
N LEU A 27 -1.55 -12.75 -8.45
CA LEU A 27 -1.21 -12.85 -7.04
C LEU A 27 -1.41 -14.29 -6.51
N SER A 28 -2.45 -14.98 -7.01
CA SER A 28 -2.67 -16.39 -6.72
C SER A 28 -1.47 -17.26 -7.15
N LYS A 29 -0.95 -17.08 -8.36
CA LYS A 29 0.24 -17.81 -8.84
C LYS A 29 1.49 -17.49 -7.99
N ILE A 30 1.69 -16.23 -7.61
CA ILE A 30 2.82 -15.81 -6.77
C ILE A 30 2.71 -16.41 -5.36
N SER A 31 1.51 -16.49 -4.79
CA SER A 31 1.27 -17.01 -3.44
C SER A 31 1.64 -18.48 -3.26
N GLN A 32 1.70 -19.25 -4.34
CA GLN A 32 2.17 -20.65 -4.32
C GLN A 32 3.67 -20.73 -3.95
N LYS A 33 4.47 -19.73 -4.33
CA LYS A 33 5.94 -19.72 -4.15
C LYS A 33 6.41 -18.76 -3.07
N GLN A 34 5.59 -17.78 -2.69
CA GLN A 34 5.96 -16.69 -1.78
C GLN A 34 4.86 -16.44 -0.74
N LYS A 35 5.25 -15.99 0.46
CA LYS A 35 4.31 -15.39 1.42
C LYS A 35 4.02 -13.97 1.00
N ILE A 36 2.75 -13.55 1.08
CA ILE A 36 2.31 -12.24 0.63
C ILE A 36 1.56 -11.54 1.75
N ILE A 37 1.87 -10.27 1.96
CA ILE A 37 1.02 -9.31 2.67
C ILE A 37 0.48 -8.35 1.61
N LEU A 38 -0.84 -8.34 1.40
CA LEU A 38 -1.48 -7.40 0.50
C LEU A 38 -2.00 -6.21 1.29
N VAL A 39 -1.47 -5.03 1.03
CA VAL A 39 -1.94 -3.77 1.60
C VAL A 39 -2.74 -3.02 0.56
N HIS A 40 -3.88 -2.47 0.92
CA HIS A 40 -4.66 -1.67 -0.01
C HIS A 40 -5.12 -0.35 0.60
N GLY A 41 -5.29 0.62 -0.28
CA GLY A 41 -6.03 1.84 -0.06
C GLY A 41 -7.37 1.79 -0.80
N GLY A 42 -7.88 2.95 -1.18
CA GLY A 42 -9.15 3.06 -1.92
C GLY A 42 -9.65 4.50 -2.00
N GLY A 43 -8.73 5.46 -2.11
CA GLY A 43 -9.06 6.89 -2.18
C GLY A 43 -10.19 7.22 -3.15
N PRO A 44 -10.21 6.68 -4.38
CA PRO A 44 -11.31 6.90 -5.33
C PRO A 44 -12.67 6.40 -4.84
N GLU A 45 -12.74 5.26 -4.15
CA GLU A 45 -13.99 4.75 -3.59
C GLU A 45 -14.46 5.57 -2.38
N VAL A 46 -13.51 5.95 -1.51
CA VAL A 46 -13.81 6.86 -0.39
C VAL A 46 -14.37 8.19 -0.92
N SER A 47 -13.75 8.78 -1.96
CA SER A 47 -14.24 10.02 -2.57
C SER A 47 -15.65 9.86 -3.15
N PHE A 48 -15.91 8.75 -3.85
CA PHE A 48 -17.23 8.45 -4.41
C PHE A 48 -18.31 8.35 -3.32
N LEU A 49 -18.02 7.65 -2.21
CA LEU A 49 -18.98 7.51 -1.11
C LEU A 49 -19.19 8.84 -0.37
N LEU A 50 -18.14 9.63 -0.14
CA LEU A 50 -18.26 10.96 0.45
C LEU A 50 -19.16 11.87 -0.38
N GLU A 51 -19.01 11.84 -1.71
CA GLU A 51 -19.88 12.57 -2.63
C GLU A 51 -21.35 12.10 -2.52
N LYS A 52 -21.57 10.78 -2.51
CA LYS A 52 -22.92 10.19 -2.33
C LYS A 52 -23.57 10.59 -1.01
N PHE A 53 -22.81 10.75 0.05
CA PHE A 53 -23.29 11.20 1.36
C PHE A 53 -23.28 12.74 1.51
N SER A 54 -22.97 13.48 0.45
CA SER A 54 -22.85 14.95 0.46
C SER A 54 -21.85 15.47 1.49
N ILE A 55 -20.78 14.70 1.76
CA ILE A 55 -19.72 15.06 2.68
C ILE A 55 -18.55 15.66 1.90
N ARG A 56 -18.22 16.91 2.21
CA ARG A 56 -17.08 17.59 1.59
C ARG A 56 -15.75 16.98 2.07
N SER A 57 -14.80 16.84 1.17
CA SER A 57 -13.46 16.31 1.46
C SER A 57 -12.38 17.21 0.86
N LYS A 58 -11.29 17.41 1.58
CA LYS A 58 -10.12 18.17 1.12
C LYS A 58 -8.84 17.38 1.30
N PHE A 59 -7.84 17.74 0.52
CA PHE A 59 -6.51 17.17 0.62
C PHE A 59 -5.51 18.26 1.04
N VAL A 60 -4.56 17.88 1.89
CA VAL A 60 -3.46 18.72 2.33
C VAL A 60 -2.18 17.91 2.11
N ASN A 61 -1.27 18.41 1.28
CA ASN A 61 -0.01 17.75 0.94
C ASN A 61 -0.21 16.27 0.49
N GLY A 62 -1.27 15.99 -0.27
CA GLY A 62 -1.58 14.65 -0.77
C GLY A 62 -2.25 13.72 0.26
N LEU A 63 -2.45 14.14 1.49
CA LEU A 63 -3.18 13.41 2.52
C LEU A 63 -4.62 13.94 2.63
N ARG A 64 -5.59 13.05 2.77
CA ARG A 64 -7.00 13.43 2.96
C ARG A 64 -7.20 13.95 4.38
N PHE A 65 -7.60 15.20 4.53
CA PHE A 65 -8.11 15.69 5.82
C PHE A 65 -9.28 14.79 6.24
N THR A 66 -9.21 14.24 7.42
CA THR A 66 -10.13 13.20 7.88
C THR A 66 -10.78 13.63 9.20
N ASP A 67 -11.96 14.25 9.13
CA ASP A 67 -12.83 14.45 10.30
C ASP A 67 -13.60 13.16 10.64
N GLU A 68 -14.45 13.18 11.64
CA GLU A 68 -15.23 12.00 12.06
C GLU A 68 -16.10 11.42 10.96
N LYS A 69 -16.79 12.27 10.18
CA LYS A 69 -17.65 11.83 9.07
C LYS A 69 -16.83 11.18 7.97
N VAL A 70 -15.71 11.81 7.61
CA VAL A 70 -14.78 11.27 6.61
C VAL A 70 -14.14 9.98 7.09
N LEU A 71 -13.78 9.87 8.39
CA LEU A 71 -13.23 8.65 8.98
C LEU A 71 -14.24 7.50 8.89
N SER A 72 -15.47 7.73 9.30
CA SER A 72 -16.55 6.73 9.27
C SER A 72 -16.74 6.17 7.84
N VAL A 73 -16.80 7.05 6.82
CA VAL A 73 -16.92 6.63 5.42
C VAL A 73 -15.65 5.88 4.96
N ALA A 74 -14.46 6.32 5.38
CA ALA A 74 -13.22 5.65 5.04
C ALA A 74 -13.16 4.23 5.64
N GLU A 75 -13.59 4.04 6.90
CA GLU A 75 -13.67 2.70 7.50
C GLU A 75 -14.64 1.79 6.76
N MET A 76 -15.85 2.25 6.46
CA MET A 76 -16.84 1.49 5.67
C MET A 76 -16.29 1.09 4.31
N ALA A 77 -15.69 2.04 3.59
CA ALA A 77 -15.15 1.80 2.25
C ALA A 77 -13.95 0.86 2.27
N LEU A 78 -12.97 1.16 3.11
CA LEU A 78 -11.68 0.45 3.11
C LEU A 78 -11.78 -0.90 3.81
N SER A 79 -12.25 -0.94 5.07
CA SER A 79 -12.28 -2.18 5.86
C SER A 79 -13.47 -3.09 5.49
N GLY A 80 -14.55 -2.50 5.00
CA GLY A 80 -15.73 -3.22 4.54
C GLY A 80 -15.64 -3.57 3.05
N LYS A 81 -16.04 -2.64 2.19
CA LYS A 81 -16.29 -2.91 0.76
C LYS A 81 -15.06 -3.36 0.00
N ILE A 82 -13.99 -2.57 0.00
CA ILE A 82 -12.79 -2.88 -0.82
C ILE A 82 -12.08 -4.12 -0.30
N ASN A 83 -11.85 -4.17 1.02
CA ASN A 83 -11.17 -5.30 1.65
C ASN A 83 -11.86 -6.62 1.34
N LYS A 84 -13.18 -6.70 1.56
CA LYS A 84 -13.95 -7.94 1.34
C LYS A 84 -14.08 -8.31 -0.13
N ASN A 85 -14.13 -7.33 -1.04
CA ASN A 85 -14.09 -7.61 -2.48
C ASN A 85 -12.75 -8.20 -2.93
N LEU A 86 -11.62 -7.70 -2.41
CA LEU A 86 -10.29 -8.26 -2.68
C LEU A 86 -10.18 -9.69 -2.14
N VAL A 87 -10.64 -9.91 -0.90
CA VAL A 87 -10.68 -11.26 -0.29
C VAL A 87 -11.52 -12.21 -1.12
N ALA A 88 -12.74 -11.82 -1.49
CA ALA A 88 -13.62 -12.64 -2.31
C ALA A 88 -12.99 -12.99 -3.67
N GLY A 89 -12.29 -12.03 -4.28
CA GLY A 89 -11.57 -12.27 -5.53
C GLY A 89 -10.38 -13.23 -5.39
N LEU A 90 -9.66 -13.19 -4.27
CA LEU A 90 -8.58 -14.15 -3.95
C LEU A 90 -9.13 -15.55 -3.67
N LEU A 91 -10.23 -15.65 -2.90
CA LEU A 91 -10.90 -16.92 -2.63
C LEU A 91 -11.38 -17.61 -3.93
N LYS A 92 -11.93 -16.85 -4.89
CA LYS A 92 -12.30 -17.35 -6.22
C LYS A 92 -11.10 -17.90 -7.01
N ASN A 93 -9.88 -17.49 -6.67
CA ASN A 93 -8.64 -18.01 -7.25
C ASN A 93 -7.94 -19.04 -6.33
N ASN A 94 -8.69 -19.68 -5.42
CA ASN A 94 -8.21 -20.71 -4.49
C ASN A 94 -7.07 -20.25 -3.55
N VAL A 95 -7.02 -18.95 -3.21
CA VAL A 95 -6.08 -18.41 -2.22
C VAL A 95 -6.77 -18.31 -0.87
N LYS A 96 -6.20 -18.90 0.18
CA LYS A 96 -6.66 -18.72 1.57
C LYS A 96 -6.39 -17.28 2.00
N ALA A 97 -7.31 -16.37 1.75
CA ALA A 97 -7.16 -14.96 2.09
C ALA A 97 -7.99 -14.57 3.31
N VAL A 98 -7.44 -13.71 4.16
CA VAL A 98 -8.13 -13.11 5.31
C VAL A 98 -8.02 -11.60 5.24
N GLY A 99 -9.17 -10.93 5.30
CA GLY A 99 -9.25 -9.47 5.30
C GLY A 99 -9.29 -8.90 6.71
N ILE A 100 -8.34 -8.05 7.01
CA ILE A 100 -8.22 -7.28 8.25
C ILE A 100 -7.96 -5.81 7.94
N SER A 101 -8.10 -4.97 8.95
CA SER A 101 -7.55 -3.61 8.95
C SER A 101 -6.23 -3.58 9.75
N ALA A 102 -5.43 -2.57 9.57
CA ALA A 102 -4.23 -2.39 10.38
C ALA A 102 -4.53 -2.06 11.87
N LYS A 103 -5.80 -1.77 12.20
CA LYS A 103 -6.31 -1.59 13.55
C LYS A 103 -6.43 -2.93 14.31
N ASP A 104 -6.76 -4.02 13.60
CA ASP A 104 -7.04 -5.31 14.22
C ASP A 104 -5.83 -5.83 15.01
N ALA A 105 -6.07 -6.26 16.24
CA ALA A 105 -5.05 -6.63 17.23
C ALA A 105 -3.97 -5.53 17.43
N LYS A 106 -4.31 -4.26 17.18
CA LYS A 106 -3.34 -3.14 17.18
C LYS A 106 -2.11 -3.46 16.29
N SER A 107 -2.35 -4.09 15.12
CA SER A 107 -1.26 -4.51 14.21
C SER A 107 -0.38 -3.35 13.78
N VAL A 108 -0.97 -2.13 13.65
CA VAL A 108 -0.18 -0.90 13.47
C VAL A 108 -0.72 0.19 14.39
N ILE A 109 0.16 0.70 15.24
CA ILE A 109 -0.13 1.83 16.12
C ILE A 109 0.42 3.09 15.46
N CYS A 110 -0.41 4.14 15.44
CA CYS A 110 -0.10 5.41 14.84
C CYS A 110 -0.14 6.56 15.86
N LYS A 111 0.61 7.62 15.55
CA LYS A 111 0.41 8.93 16.14
C LYS A 111 -0.48 9.73 15.21
N GLN A 112 -1.45 10.47 15.78
CA GLN A 112 -2.29 11.37 15.00
C GLN A 112 -1.46 12.52 14.42
N VAL A 113 -1.67 12.83 13.15
CA VAL A 113 -0.99 13.93 12.46
C VAL A 113 -1.69 15.25 12.79
N LYS A 114 -0.96 16.21 13.33
CA LYS A 114 -1.52 17.54 13.66
C LYS A 114 -2.17 18.19 12.44
N ASN A 115 -3.28 18.88 12.67
CA ASN A 115 -4.03 19.64 11.65
C ASN A 115 -4.60 18.84 10.47
N LEU A 116 -4.62 17.49 10.55
CA LEU A 116 -5.20 16.62 9.52
C LEU A 116 -6.39 15.80 10.01
N GLY A 117 -6.89 16.08 11.22
CA GLY A 117 -7.97 15.29 11.84
C GLY A 117 -7.48 13.90 12.21
N PHE A 118 -8.27 12.87 11.92
CA PHE A 118 -7.97 11.48 12.25
C PHE A 118 -7.04 10.81 11.23
N VAL A 119 -5.99 11.50 10.81
CA VAL A 119 -4.92 10.92 9.98
C VAL A 119 -3.83 10.39 10.90
N GLY A 120 -3.39 9.15 10.63
CA GLY A 120 -2.36 8.45 11.39
C GLY A 120 -1.02 8.37 10.68
N ASP A 121 0.07 8.61 11.44
CA ASP A 121 1.44 8.30 11.05
C ASP A 121 1.93 7.08 11.86
N PRO A 122 2.28 5.95 11.21
CA PRO A 122 2.68 4.72 11.89
C PRO A 122 3.95 4.89 12.73
N ILE A 123 3.87 4.51 14.01
CA ILE A 123 4.99 4.56 14.96
C ILE A 123 5.43 3.18 15.45
N LYS A 124 4.54 2.17 15.42
CA LYS A 124 4.86 0.82 15.89
C LYS A 124 4.06 -0.22 15.10
N VAL A 125 4.71 -1.34 14.79
CA VAL A 125 4.08 -2.53 14.18
C VAL A 125 4.09 -3.67 15.18
N ASN A 126 2.90 -4.19 15.51
CA ASN A 126 2.72 -5.44 16.24
C ASN A 126 2.50 -6.57 15.23
N LYS A 127 3.50 -7.42 15.06
CA LYS A 127 3.50 -8.45 14.02
C LYS A 127 2.63 -9.66 14.32
N LYS A 128 2.25 -9.87 15.58
CA LYS A 128 1.70 -11.15 16.09
C LYS A 128 0.55 -11.70 15.24
N LEU A 129 -0.51 -10.91 15.00
CA LEU A 129 -1.65 -11.36 14.20
C LEU A 129 -1.23 -11.76 12.78
N ILE A 130 -0.45 -10.90 12.12
CA ILE A 130 -0.02 -11.12 10.74
C ILE A 130 0.93 -12.35 10.65
N GLU A 131 1.80 -12.54 11.64
CA GLU A 131 2.68 -13.73 11.72
C GLU A 131 1.87 -15.02 11.84
N VAL A 132 0.82 -15.03 12.68
CA VAL A 132 -0.09 -16.18 12.82
C VAL A 132 -0.76 -16.49 11.48
N LEU A 133 -1.32 -15.49 10.82
CA LEU A 133 -1.97 -15.67 9.51
C LEU A 133 -0.98 -16.24 8.48
N LEU A 134 0.22 -15.68 8.40
CA LEU A 134 1.26 -16.14 7.48
C LEU A 134 1.76 -17.55 7.82
N LYS A 135 1.82 -17.93 9.10
CA LYS A 135 2.21 -19.27 9.55
C LYS A 135 1.19 -20.31 9.09
N GLU A 136 -0.09 -20.00 9.22
CA GLU A 136 -1.20 -20.85 8.80
C GLU A 136 -1.49 -20.78 7.28
N ASN A 137 -0.56 -20.20 6.51
CA ASN A 137 -0.64 -20.06 5.05
C ASN A 137 -1.84 -19.22 4.56
N PHE A 138 -2.37 -18.33 5.38
CA PHE A 138 -3.29 -17.30 4.93
C PHE A 138 -2.53 -16.15 4.26
N LEU A 139 -3.17 -15.51 3.28
CA LEU A 139 -2.74 -14.24 2.70
C LEU A 139 -3.50 -13.11 3.40
N PRO A 140 -2.85 -12.32 4.29
CA PRO A 140 -3.51 -11.18 4.92
C PRO A 140 -3.71 -10.05 3.90
N VAL A 141 -4.96 -9.57 3.78
CA VAL A 141 -5.37 -8.41 3.01
C VAL A 141 -5.66 -7.28 3.99
N ILE A 142 -4.82 -6.25 4.01
CA ILE A 142 -4.78 -5.24 5.07
C ILE A 142 -5.29 -3.90 4.55
N ALA A 143 -6.41 -3.44 5.09
CA ALA A 143 -6.95 -2.10 4.83
C ALA A 143 -6.15 -1.02 5.59
N SER A 144 -6.02 0.17 4.99
CA SER A 144 -5.24 1.27 5.54
C SER A 144 -5.97 2.08 6.62
N ILE A 145 -6.65 1.39 7.52
CA ILE A 145 -7.20 1.91 8.77
C ILE A 145 -6.42 1.31 9.93
N ALA A 146 -5.77 2.15 10.72
CA ALA A 146 -5.00 1.76 11.91
C ALA A 146 -5.61 2.37 13.18
N CYS A 147 -4.89 2.36 14.27
CA CYS A 147 -5.35 3.00 15.51
C CYS A 147 -4.20 3.71 16.26
N ASP A 148 -4.59 4.56 17.21
CA ASP A 148 -3.68 5.07 18.23
C ASP A 148 -3.51 4.08 19.41
N ASN A 149 -2.74 4.47 20.43
CA ASN A 149 -2.56 3.66 21.64
C ASN A 149 -3.87 3.43 22.43
N LYS A 150 -4.84 4.34 22.30
CA LYS A 150 -6.17 4.24 22.94
C LYS A 150 -7.17 3.46 22.10
N SER A 151 -6.76 2.92 20.95
CA SER A 151 -7.60 2.19 19.98
C SER A 151 -8.57 3.07 19.19
N ASN A 152 -8.39 4.38 19.16
CA ASN A 152 -9.14 5.25 18.26
C ASN A 152 -8.66 5.04 16.83
N SER A 153 -9.62 4.95 15.89
CA SER A 153 -9.32 4.73 14.47
C SER A 153 -8.59 5.90 13.84
N LEU A 154 -7.65 5.59 12.98
CA LEU A 154 -6.89 6.57 12.18
C LEU A 154 -6.78 6.10 10.73
N ASN A 155 -7.07 7.02 9.81
CA ASN A 155 -6.87 6.81 8.38
C ASN A 155 -5.39 6.96 8.04
N VAL A 156 -4.79 5.94 7.44
CA VAL A 156 -3.35 5.90 7.13
C VAL A 156 -3.13 5.89 5.62
N ASN A 157 -2.10 6.59 5.16
CA ASN A 157 -1.66 6.46 3.78
C ASN A 157 -1.21 5.02 3.49
N ALA A 158 -1.79 4.38 2.46
CA ALA A 158 -1.54 2.98 2.16
C ALA A 158 -0.10 2.69 1.71
N ASP A 159 0.60 3.65 1.07
CA ASP A 159 2.02 3.51 0.71
C ASP A 159 2.88 3.51 1.97
N THR A 160 2.56 4.40 2.93
CA THR A 160 3.22 4.45 4.24
C THR A 160 2.99 3.17 5.02
N LEU A 161 1.73 2.69 5.07
CA LEU A 161 1.39 1.44 5.75
C LEU A 161 2.15 0.24 5.16
N ALA A 162 2.18 0.11 3.83
CA ALA A 162 2.92 -0.95 3.15
C ALA A 162 4.42 -0.90 3.44
N SER A 163 5.00 0.32 3.48
CA SER A 163 6.41 0.53 3.79
C SER A 163 6.76 0.08 5.21
N VAL A 164 5.98 0.49 6.22
CA VAL A 164 6.28 0.11 7.61
C VAL A 164 6.08 -1.39 7.86
N LEU A 165 5.11 -2.01 7.20
CA LEU A 165 4.94 -3.47 7.24
C LEU A 165 6.11 -4.18 6.55
N ALA A 166 6.53 -3.74 5.37
CA ALA A 166 7.67 -4.33 4.66
C ALA A 166 8.96 -4.24 5.49
N ILE A 167 9.19 -3.12 6.15
CA ILE A 167 10.34 -2.92 7.06
C ILE A 167 10.24 -3.85 8.27
N ALA A 168 9.10 -3.85 8.96
CA ALA A 168 8.90 -4.65 10.18
C ALA A 168 9.09 -6.15 9.93
N PHE A 169 8.61 -6.64 8.78
CA PHE A 169 8.73 -8.05 8.38
C PHE A 169 10.01 -8.37 7.61
N LYS A 170 10.91 -7.40 7.41
CA LYS A 170 12.15 -7.55 6.60
C LYS A 170 11.84 -8.20 5.25
N ALA A 171 10.83 -7.68 4.58
CA ALA A 171 10.35 -8.23 3.32
C ALA A 171 11.47 -8.28 2.27
N GLN A 172 11.47 -9.33 1.46
CA GLN A 172 12.38 -9.44 0.33
C GLN A 172 12.06 -8.38 -0.72
N LYS A 173 10.76 -8.17 -0.97
CA LYS A 173 10.29 -7.15 -1.92
C LYS A 173 9.13 -6.35 -1.33
N LEU A 174 9.14 -5.05 -1.59
CA LEU A 174 7.98 -4.17 -1.48
C LEU A 174 7.59 -3.74 -2.88
N ILE A 175 6.34 -3.94 -3.26
CA ILE A 175 5.85 -3.64 -4.61
C ILE A 175 4.74 -2.60 -4.50
N PHE A 176 4.97 -1.42 -5.06
CA PHE A 176 3.95 -0.40 -5.23
C PHE A 176 3.32 -0.54 -6.60
N LEU A 177 2.06 -0.95 -6.65
CA LEU A 177 1.26 -0.89 -7.87
C LEU A 177 0.71 0.52 -8.03
N THR A 178 0.98 1.11 -9.17
CA THR A 178 0.59 2.48 -9.50
C THR A 178 -0.03 2.52 -10.90
N ASP A 179 -0.48 3.69 -11.30
CA ASP A 179 -0.98 4.00 -12.64
C ASP A 179 0.09 4.57 -13.56
N VAL A 180 1.35 4.53 -13.13
CA VAL A 180 2.50 4.96 -13.92
C VAL A 180 3.47 3.79 -14.14
N CYS A 181 4.16 3.81 -15.28
CA CYS A 181 5.10 2.74 -15.68
C CYS A 181 6.38 2.66 -14.84
N GLY A 182 6.48 3.42 -13.75
CA GLY A 182 7.68 3.55 -12.92
C GLY A 182 8.16 5.00 -12.84
N VAL A 183 9.42 5.19 -12.47
CA VAL A 183 10.07 6.50 -12.47
C VAL A 183 10.55 6.80 -13.88
N LEU A 184 10.19 7.97 -14.41
CA LEU A 184 10.59 8.40 -15.74
C LEU A 184 11.85 9.28 -15.68
N ASP A 185 12.71 9.16 -16.68
CA ASP A 185 13.79 10.10 -16.93
C ASP A 185 13.29 11.37 -17.63
N ARG A 186 14.19 12.31 -17.95
CA ARG A 186 13.89 13.56 -18.65
C ARG A 186 13.31 13.34 -20.05
N ASN A 187 13.60 12.20 -20.66
CA ASN A 187 13.12 11.80 -21.99
C ASN A 187 11.81 10.98 -21.92
N LYS A 188 11.15 10.96 -20.74
CA LYS A 188 9.93 10.18 -20.46
C LYS A 188 10.11 8.67 -20.62
N LYS A 189 11.33 8.15 -20.58
CA LYS A 189 11.62 6.71 -20.55
C LYS A 189 11.69 6.22 -19.11
N THR A 190 11.18 5.01 -18.86
CA THR A 190 11.23 4.40 -17.54
C THR A 190 12.66 4.05 -17.13
N ILE A 191 13.11 4.58 -16.01
CA ILE A 191 14.37 4.20 -15.36
C ILE A 191 14.18 2.82 -14.77
N LYS A 192 14.87 1.81 -15.32
CA LYS A 192 14.71 0.42 -14.88
C LYS A 192 15.21 0.18 -13.45
N GLU A 193 16.33 0.81 -13.08
CA GLU A 193 16.99 0.65 -11.79
C GLU A 193 17.46 1.99 -11.22
N ILE A 194 17.20 2.19 -9.92
CA ILE A 194 17.70 3.35 -9.16
C ILE A 194 18.43 2.82 -7.90
N LYS A 195 19.69 3.17 -7.76
CA LYS A 195 20.43 2.92 -6.51
C LYS A 195 20.06 3.97 -5.47
N VAL A 196 19.88 3.54 -4.22
CA VAL A 196 19.47 4.44 -3.11
C VAL A 196 20.38 5.67 -3.01
N LYS A 197 21.70 5.51 -3.23
CA LYS A 197 22.65 6.62 -3.20
C LYS A 197 22.38 7.71 -4.23
N ASN A 198 21.73 7.37 -5.33
CA ASN A 198 21.45 8.29 -6.43
C ASN A 198 20.11 9.04 -6.26
N VAL A 199 19.26 8.63 -5.32
CA VAL A 199 17.90 9.21 -5.16
C VAL A 199 17.95 10.71 -4.92
N ASN A 200 18.81 11.19 -4.01
CA ASN A 200 18.93 12.61 -3.72
C ASN A 200 19.45 13.42 -4.93
N TYR A 201 20.34 12.85 -5.71
CA TYR A 201 20.83 13.46 -6.95
C TYR A 201 19.70 13.60 -7.96
N LEU A 202 18.92 12.53 -8.21
CA LEU A 202 17.80 12.53 -9.17
C LEU A 202 16.67 13.50 -8.77
N ILE A 203 16.53 13.81 -7.48
CA ILE A 203 15.60 14.84 -7.01
C ILE A 203 16.18 16.23 -7.24
N LYS A 204 17.46 16.48 -6.90
CA LYS A 204 18.12 17.78 -7.05
C LYS A 204 18.22 18.20 -8.51
N ASP A 205 18.56 17.28 -9.41
CA ASP A 205 18.65 17.53 -10.87
C ASP A 205 17.29 17.59 -11.57
N ARG A 206 16.16 17.49 -10.80
CA ARG A 206 14.80 17.55 -11.29
C ARG A 206 14.40 16.42 -12.26
N THR A 207 15.12 15.32 -12.30
CA THR A 207 14.68 14.11 -13.00
C THR A 207 13.43 13.53 -12.30
N ILE A 208 13.42 13.54 -10.97
CA ILE A 208 12.27 13.14 -10.17
C ILE A 208 11.60 14.37 -9.59
N THR A 209 10.31 14.57 -9.90
CA THR A 209 9.55 15.78 -9.51
C THR A 209 8.17 15.43 -8.94
N GLY A 210 7.50 16.41 -8.35
CA GLY A 210 6.10 16.33 -7.93
C GLY A 210 5.80 15.16 -6.99
N GLY A 211 4.68 14.49 -7.20
CA GLY A 211 4.21 13.38 -6.37
C GLY A 211 5.10 12.14 -6.37
N MET A 212 6.07 12.03 -7.29
CA MET A 212 7.03 10.92 -7.30
C MET A 212 8.12 11.09 -6.23
N ILE A 213 8.42 12.31 -5.80
CA ILE A 213 9.44 12.60 -4.75
C ILE A 213 9.13 11.83 -3.46
N PRO A 214 7.97 12.01 -2.81
CA PRO A 214 7.69 11.29 -1.57
C PRO A 214 7.66 9.78 -1.76
N LYS A 215 7.24 9.28 -2.93
CA LYS A 215 7.22 7.85 -3.22
C LYS A 215 8.65 7.28 -3.31
N ILE A 216 9.55 7.91 -4.05
CA ILE A 216 10.93 7.44 -4.18
C ILE A 216 11.72 7.56 -2.87
N GLN A 217 11.42 8.58 -2.05
CA GLN A 217 11.98 8.72 -0.71
C GLN A 217 11.51 7.59 0.22
N ALA A 218 10.23 7.21 0.15
CA ALA A 218 9.70 6.05 0.89
C ALA A 218 10.38 4.74 0.44
N CYS A 219 10.63 4.57 -0.86
CA CYS A 219 11.39 3.44 -1.39
C CYS A 219 12.81 3.39 -0.81
N ALA A 220 13.54 4.51 -0.88
CA ALA A 220 14.91 4.61 -0.36
C ALA A 220 14.98 4.35 1.16
N ASN A 221 14.02 4.89 1.93
CA ASN A 221 13.92 4.64 3.36
C ASN A 221 13.66 3.15 3.67
N SER A 222 12.79 2.49 2.90
CA SER A 222 12.48 1.08 3.07
C SER A 222 13.72 0.20 2.83
N ILE A 223 14.52 0.50 1.78
CA ILE A 223 15.79 -0.19 1.51
C ILE A 223 16.79 0.03 2.65
N LYS A 224 16.98 1.28 3.11
CA LYS A 224 17.87 1.60 4.23
C LYS A 224 17.50 0.85 5.50
N LYS A 225 16.21 0.57 5.71
CA LYS A 225 15.68 -0.16 6.88
C LYS A 225 15.54 -1.67 6.68
N GLY A 226 16.12 -2.23 5.59
CA GLY A 226 16.31 -3.67 5.46
C GLY A 226 15.41 -4.40 4.47
N VAL A 227 14.52 -3.73 3.74
CA VAL A 227 13.87 -4.30 2.57
C VAL A 227 14.92 -4.48 1.47
N LYS A 228 14.94 -5.63 0.77
CA LYS A 228 15.99 -5.90 -0.22
C LYS A 228 15.78 -5.16 -1.52
N GLU A 229 14.55 -5.12 -2.01
CA GLU A 229 14.16 -4.43 -3.25
C GLU A 229 12.82 -3.73 -3.07
N VAL A 230 12.67 -2.53 -3.63
CA VAL A 230 11.38 -1.85 -3.73
C VAL A 230 11.07 -1.58 -5.19
N TRP A 231 9.91 -2.02 -5.64
CA TRP A 231 9.45 -1.90 -7.01
C TRP A 231 8.31 -0.89 -7.12
N ILE A 232 8.37 -0.04 -8.13
CA ILE A 232 7.27 0.82 -8.58
C ILE A 232 6.89 0.32 -9.96
N ILE A 233 5.71 -0.29 -10.10
CA ILE A 233 5.28 -0.94 -11.33
C ILE A 233 3.89 -0.49 -11.76
N ASP A 234 3.64 -0.56 -13.06
CA ASP A 234 2.33 -0.31 -13.64
C ASP A 234 1.40 -1.48 -13.31
N GLY A 235 0.44 -1.21 -12.46
CA GLY A 235 -0.51 -2.24 -12.04
C GLY A 235 -1.45 -2.73 -13.15
N LEU A 236 -1.57 -1.99 -14.26
CA LEU A 236 -2.32 -2.43 -15.44
C LEU A 236 -1.56 -3.48 -16.26
N LYS A 237 -0.23 -3.54 -16.14
CA LYS A 237 0.64 -4.50 -16.86
C LYS A 237 0.96 -5.74 -16.05
N GLY A 238 0.40 -5.84 -14.84
CA GLY A 238 0.54 -7.00 -13.97
C GLY A 238 1.78 -7.00 -13.08
N VAL A 239 1.75 -7.89 -12.09
CA VAL A 239 2.80 -8.05 -11.07
C VAL A 239 3.86 -9.06 -11.50
N ILE A 240 3.51 -10.03 -12.34
CA ILE A 240 4.43 -11.09 -12.74
C ILE A 240 5.56 -10.55 -13.63
N GLU A 241 5.22 -9.67 -14.57
CA GLU A 241 6.21 -9.13 -15.52
C GLU A 241 7.20 -8.13 -14.88
N MET A 242 6.87 -7.60 -13.68
CA MET A 242 7.71 -6.64 -12.93
C MET A 242 8.23 -5.50 -13.80
N LYS A 243 7.38 -5.03 -14.75
CA LYS A 243 7.72 -3.89 -15.62
C LYS A 243 7.62 -2.58 -14.85
N GLY A 244 8.74 -1.92 -14.63
CA GLY A 244 8.79 -0.65 -13.88
C GLY A 244 10.19 -0.30 -13.42
N THR A 245 10.26 0.37 -12.27
CA THR A 245 11.51 0.80 -11.64
C THR A 245 11.78 -0.02 -10.38
N VAL A 246 12.96 -0.60 -10.28
CA VAL A 246 13.45 -1.17 -9.02
C VAL A 246 14.38 -0.19 -8.32
N VAL A 247 14.18 -0.02 -7.01
CA VAL A 247 15.07 0.69 -6.11
C VAL A 247 15.79 -0.34 -5.25
N LYS A 248 17.13 -0.28 -5.21
CA LYS A 248 17.97 -1.19 -4.43
C LYS A 248 19.24 -0.49 -3.90
N LYS A 249 20.02 -1.17 -3.06
CA LYS A 249 21.28 -0.62 -2.52
C LYS A 249 22.24 -0.14 -3.60
#